data_633d417dc7c31f2ee02fd480d6a69bca
#
_entry.id   633d417dc7c31f2ee02fd480d6a69bca
#
_cell.length_a   1.000
_cell.length_b   1.000
_cell.length_c   1.000
_cell.angle_alpha   90.00
_cell.angle_beta   90.00
_cell.angle_gamma   90.00
#
_symmetry.space_group_name_H-M   'P 1'
#
loop_
_entity.id
_entity.type
_entity.pdbx_description
1 polymer ?
#
loop_
_entity_poly.entity_id
_entity_poly.type
_entity_poly.pdbx_seq_one_letter_code
_entity_poly.pdbx_strand_id
1 'polypeptide(L)'
;HKIAEPTLNSGRSSDKYLFISAPGHDSDQGRVYMYTWGVGADGSTYDTWTQNYTLEAPAGGTSQRFGHRLAVNDNGDILAVSSQAPGNAGKVEIFVRTSQANDGSTQHSFALAQTLTGVSLDGSSLNTDFGESLAMSKDGTTLIIGAPGVDSGIQTDAGAVYYYKWNVDGSTNTYTLQQTINAPDTEVNMRFGSQLDLNQDGTRLIISSENASNSREMKFDAGETTFDLQDTTVIDVNKNSGS
;
A
#
# COMPACT_ATOMS: atom_id res chain seq x y z
N HIS A 1 -7.95 9.90 7.32
CA HIS A 1 -6.56 9.78 7.72
C HIS A 1 -6.18 8.30 7.73
N LYS A 2 -5.09 7.95 7.09
CA LYS A 2 -4.47 6.62 7.20
C LYS A 2 -3.22 6.73 8.07
N ILE A 3 -3.05 5.75 8.93
CA ILE A 3 -1.90 5.63 9.82
C ILE A 3 -1.21 4.33 9.43
N ALA A 4 0.08 4.40 9.19
CA ALA A 4 0.93 3.24 9.02
C ALA A 4 2.01 3.29 10.11
N GLU A 5 2.06 2.27 10.94
CA GLU A 5 3.04 2.12 12.00
C GLU A 5 3.92 0.90 11.70
N PRO A 6 5.24 1.08 11.57
CA PRO A 6 6.14 -0.06 11.57
C PRO A 6 6.16 -0.71 12.94
N THR A 7 6.17 -2.02 12.97
CA THR A 7 6.30 -2.79 14.21
C THR A 7 7.74 -2.67 14.71
N LEU A 8 7.94 -2.45 15.99
CA LEU A 8 9.28 -2.31 16.58
C LEU A 8 10.14 -3.54 16.35
N ASN A 9 11.26 -3.38 15.68
CA ASN A 9 12.26 -4.42 15.63
C ASN A 9 13.31 -4.21 16.73
N SER A 10 13.63 -5.28 17.46
CA SER A 10 14.39 -5.35 18.71
C SER A 10 15.90 -5.09 18.59
N GLY A 11 16.30 -4.05 17.86
CA GLY A 11 17.71 -3.72 17.70
C GLY A 11 18.09 -2.25 17.93
N ARG A 12 17.09 -1.33 17.81
CA ARG A 12 17.27 0.10 18.14
C ARG A 12 16.01 0.56 18.87
N SER A 13 16.10 0.71 20.15
CA SER A 13 14.96 0.95 21.04
C SER A 13 14.36 2.37 20.98
N SER A 14 14.73 3.19 19.99
CA SER A 14 14.35 4.61 19.95
C SER A 14 13.53 5.03 18.72
N ASP A 15 13.56 4.31 17.60
CA ASP A 15 13.00 4.84 16.37
C ASP A 15 11.64 4.23 16.04
N LYS A 16 10.58 4.72 16.69
CA LYS A 16 9.22 4.47 16.24
C LYS A 16 8.82 5.51 15.20
N TYR A 17 8.28 5.06 14.09
CA TYR A 17 7.78 5.94 13.02
C TYR A 17 6.26 5.86 12.95
N LEU A 18 5.63 7.00 12.65
CA LEU A 18 4.21 7.10 12.40
C LEU A 18 4.02 7.95 11.15
N PHE A 19 3.34 7.39 10.15
CA PHE A 19 2.99 8.10 8.93
C PHE A 19 1.51 8.43 8.93
N ILE A 20 1.18 9.70 8.74
CA ILE A 20 -0.19 10.20 8.70
C ILE A 20 -0.42 10.91 7.39
N SER A 21 -1.41 10.50 6.63
CA SER A 21 -1.77 11.14 5.36
C SER A 21 -2.91 12.14 5.52
N ALA A 22 -2.87 13.16 4.68
CA ALA A 22 -3.91 14.17 4.52
C ALA A 22 -4.20 14.36 3.00
N PRO A 23 -4.94 13.44 2.37
CA PRO A 23 -5.16 13.46 0.92
C PRO A 23 -5.93 14.68 0.42
N GLY A 24 -6.74 15.33 1.26
CA GLY A 24 -7.43 16.57 0.95
C GLY A 24 -6.63 17.86 1.21
N HIS A 25 -5.35 17.76 1.58
CA HIS A 25 -4.53 18.94 1.83
C HIS A 25 -4.28 19.69 0.53
N ASP A 26 -4.29 21.04 0.60
CA ASP A 26 -3.97 21.97 -0.48
C ASP A 26 -4.77 21.69 -1.78
N SER A 27 -6.10 21.79 -1.68
CA SER A 27 -7.02 21.57 -2.81
C SER A 27 -6.85 20.18 -3.44
N ASP A 28 -6.83 19.14 -2.60
CA ASP A 28 -6.68 17.72 -2.98
C ASP A 28 -5.32 17.36 -3.63
N GLN A 29 -4.28 18.16 -3.44
CA GLN A 29 -2.92 17.71 -3.81
C GLN A 29 -2.48 16.57 -2.92
N GLY A 30 -2.78 16.67 -1.63
CA GLY A 30 -2.46 15.68 -0.63
C GLY A 30 -1.05 15.81 -0.05
N ARG A 31 -0.87 15.23 1.13
CA ARG A 31 0.39 15.29 1.87
C ARG A 31 0.52 14.11 2.84
N VAL A 32 1.75 13.67 3.11
CA VAL A 32 2.05 12.66 4.13
C VAL A 32 3.02 13.24 5.14
N TYR A 33 2.71 13.11 6.41
CA TYR A 33 3.53 13.57 7.53
C TYR A 33 4.16 12.38 8.22
N MET A 34 5.45 12.46 8.51
CA MET A 34 6.17 11.48 9.30
C MET A 34 6.47 12.05 10.69
N TYR A 35 6.16 11.25 11.69
CA TYR A 35 6.48 11.52 13.09
C TYR A 35 7.44 10.46 13.61
N THR A 36 8.31 10.85 14.53
CA THR A 36 9.15 9.95 15.31
C THR A 36 8.83 10.05 16.78
N TRP A 37 8.95 8.94 17.49
CA TRP A 37 8.76 8.88 18.93
C TRP A 37 10.07 9.10 19.66
N GLY A 38 10.04 9.95 20.66
CA GLY A 38 11.13 10.02 21.67
C GLY A 38 12.36 10.82 21.26
N VAL A 39 12.39 11.43 20.06
CA VAL A 39 13.54 12.25 19.63
C VAL A 39 13.02 13.62 19.16
N GLY A 40 13.37 14.66 19.92
CA GLY A 40 13.15 16.03 19.46
C GLY A 40 14.11 16.41 18.34
N ALA A 41 13.79 17.44 17.56
CA ALA A 41 14.65 17.97 16.51
C ALA A 41 16.04 18.44 17.02
N ASP A 42 16.18 18.63 18.32
CA ASP A 42 17.39 19.01 19.04
C ASP A 42 18.15 17.82 19.66
N GLY A 43 17.70 16.56 19.39
CA GLY A 43 18.28 15.35 19.95
C GLY A 43 17.84 15.04 21.38
N SER A 44 16.95 15.82 21.97
CA SER A 44 16.38 15.54 23.30
C SER A 44 15.38 14.38 23.22
N THR A 45 15.31 13.57 24.29
CA THR A 45 14.34 12.46 24.40
C THR A 45 13.08 12.95 25.10
N TYR A 46 11.94 12.85 24.40
CA TYR A 46 10.63 13.15 24.96
C TYR A 46 9.70 11.93 24.78
N ASP A 47 8.83 11.70 25.71
CA ASP A 47 7.75 10.71 25.57
C ASP A 47 6.61 11.30 24.74
N THR A 48 6.94 11.69 23.50
CA THR A 48 5.98 12.32 22.57
C THR A 48 6.31 12.04 21.11
N TRP A 49 5.33 12.19 20.24
CA TRP A 49 5.49 12.17 18.80
C TRP A 49 5.90 13.56 18.29
N THR A 50 7.01 13.62 17.55
CA THR A 50 7.51 14.86 16.93
C THR A 50 7.47 14.71 15.42
N GLN A 51 6.88 15.69 14.72
CA GLN A 51 6.89 15.73 13.26
C GLN A 51 8.30 16.06 12.75
N ASN A 52 8.88 15.17 11.96
CA ASN A 52 10.24 15.33 11.46
C ASN A 52 10.35 15.42 9.94
N TYR A 53 9.32 15.00 9.21
CA TYR A 53 9.35 15.04 7.76
C TYR A 53 7.96 15.25 7.17
N THR A 54 7.92 15.83 5.98
CA THR A 54 6.71 16.00 5.18
C THR A 54 7.01 15.53 3.76
N LEU A 55 6.24 14.58 3.25
CA LEU A 55 6.22 14.19 1.85
C LEU A 55 5.11 14.97 1.13
N GLU A 56 5.48 15.58 0.03
CA GLU A 56 4.56 16.19 -0.91
C GLU A 56 4.41 15.30 -2.15
N ALA A 57 3.27 15.43 -2.83
CA ALA A 57 3.06 14.75 -4.09
C ALA A 57 4.19 15.10 -5.08
N PRO A 58 4.79 14.13 -5.77
CA PRO A 58 5.72 14.42 -6.84
C PRO A 58 5.10 15.36 -7.86
N ALA A 59 5.87 16.34 -8.35
CA ALA A 59 5.39 17.40 -9.21
C ALA A 59 4.67 16.85 -10.47
N GLY A 60 3.51 17.40 -10.80
CA GLY A 60 2.84 17.11 -12.06
C GLY A 60 1.32 16.94 -12.07
N GLY A 61 0.59 17.23 -11.00
CA GLY A 61 -0.86 17.15 -11.05
C GLY A 61 -1.57 17.96 -9.98
N THR A 62 -2.71 18.50 -10.32
CA THR A 62 -3.68 19.06 -9.38
C THR A 62 -4.64 17.95 -8.96
N SER A 63 -5.14 18.01 -7.72
CA SER A 63 -6.19 17.11 -7.21
C SER A 63 -5.82 15.62 -7.23
N GLN A 64 -4.55 15.27 -6.93
CA GLN A 64 -4.09 13.88 -6.99
C GLN A 64 -4.47 13.06 -5.76
N ARG A 65 -4.89 13.68 -4.67
CA ARG A 65 -5.20 13.05 -3.38
C ARG A 65 -4.06 12.14 -2.89
N PHE A 66 -2.81 12.60 -3.04
CA PHE A 66 -1.62 11.90 -2.55
C PHE A 66 -1.75 11.55 -1.07
N GLY A 67 -1.45 10.32 -0.72
CA GLY A 67 -1.71 9.80 0.63
C GLY A 67 -3.11 9.20 0.78
N HIS A 68 -3.80 8.83 -0.32
CA HIS A 68 -5.08 8.14 -0.24
C HIS A 68 -4.97 6.85 0.59
N ARG A 69 -3.92 6.06 0.34
CA ARG A 69 -3.52 4.91 1.16
C ARG A 69 -2.02 4.92 1.41
N LEU A 70 -1.61 4.30 2.51
CA LEU A 70 -0.22 4.12 2.91
C LEU A 70 0.04 2.67 3.25
N ALA A 71 1.21 2.17 2.86
CA ALA A 71 1.79 0.94 3.39
C ALA A 71 3.29 1.17 3.63
N VAL A 72 3.80 0.69 4.75
CA VAL A 72 5.20 0.88 5.17
C VAL A 72 5.75 -0.43 5.72
N ASN A 73 7.02 -0.71 5.45
CA ASN A 73 7.70 -1.84 6.05
C ASN A 73 8.10 -1.57 7.51
N ASP A 74 8.51 -2.61 8.22
CA ASP A 74 8.80 -2.56 9.66
C ASP A 74 9.95 -1.62 10.04
N ASN A 75 10.92 -1.46 9.13
CA ASN A 75 12.04 -0.53 9.33
C ASN A 75 11.68 0.94 9.05
N GLY A 76 10.51 1.20 8.46
CA GLY A 76 10.09 2.53 8.04
C GLY A 76 10.97 3.14 6.95
N ASP A 77 11.65 2.31 6.15
CA ASP A 77 12.55 2.75 5.09
C ASP A 77 11.99 2.58 3.67
N ILE A 78 10.93 1.79 3.50
CA ILE A 78 10.17 1.66 2.27
C ILE A 78 8.73 2.08 2.55
N LEU A 79 8.24 3.09 1.85
CA LEU A 79 6.89 3.63 1.98
C LEU A 79 6.20 3.63 0.61
N ALA A 80 5.07 2.95 0.52
CA ALA A 80 4.16 3.03 -0.63
C ALA A 80 3.04 4.02 -0.33
N VAL A 81 2.81 4.96 -1.22
CA VAL A 81 1.79 6.01 -1.12
C VAL A 81 0.93 5.99 -2.36
N SER A 82 -0.38 5.79 -2.21
CA SER A 82 -1.27 5.88 -3.35
C SER A 82 -1.84 7.29 -3.55
N SER A 83 -2.15 7.57 -4.81
CA SER A 83 -2.83 8.78 -5.27
C SER A 83 -4.05 8.37 -6.10
N GLN A 84 -5.21 8.89 -5.73
CA GLN A 84 -6.50 8.61 -6.36
C GLN A 84 -7.15 9.91 -6.83
N ALA A 85 -6.79 10.35 -8.03
CA ALA A 85 -7.46 11.49 -8.64
C ALA A 85 -8.78 11.03 -9.29
N PRO A 86 -9.89 11.76 -9.09
CA PRO A 86 -11.16 11.42 -9.72
C PRO A 86 -11.04 11.30 -11.25
N GLY A 87 -11.50 10.20 -11.82
CA GLY A 87 -11.44 9.93 -13.25
C GLY A 87 -10.08 9.49 -13.79
N ASN A 88 -9.12 9.17 -12.93
CA ASN A 88 -7.81 8.66 -13.31
C ASN A 88 -7.64 7.21 -12.83
N ALA A 89 -6.70 6.51 -13.47
CA ALA A 89 -6.39 5.11 -13.16
C ALA A 89 -5.90 4.86 -11.71
N GLY A 90 -5.46 5.91 -11.02
CA GLY A 90 -4.72 5.77 -9.78
C GLY A 90 -3.24 5.44 -10.01
N LYS A 91 -2.41 5.68 -9.02
CA LYS A 91 -0.98 5.34 -9.03
C LYS A 91 -0.49 5.08 -7.61
N VAL A 92 0.63 4.37 -7.50
CA VAL A 92 1.34 4.14 -6.24
C VAL A 92 2.78 4.58 -6.40
N GLU A 93 3.20 5.54 -5.59
CA GLU A 93 4.55 6.04 -5.52
C GLU A 93 5.31 5.33 -4.39
N ILE A 94 6.49 4.79 -4.72
CA ILE A 94 7.36 4.11 -3.79
C ILE A 94 8.48 5.06 -3.39
N PHE A 95 8.56 5.33 -2.11
CA PHE A 95 9.61 6.16 -1.53
C PHE A 95 10.55 5.29 -0.70
N VAL A 96 11.85 5.56 -0.84
CA VAL A 96 12.90 4.92 -0.05
C VAL A 96 13.62 5.97 0.76
N ARG A 97 13.83 5.66 2.03
CA ARG A 97 14.58 6.54 2.93
C ARG A 97 16.04 6.60 2.51
N THR A 98 16.54 7.82 2.25
CA THR A 98 17.90 8.07 1.74
C THR A 98 18.90 8.49 2.80
N SER A 99 18.43 9.01 3.93
CA SER A 99 19.30 9.36 5.05
C SER A 99 18.77 8.77 6.35
N GLN A 100 19.68 8.15 7.09
CA GLN A 100 19.54 7.95 8.51
C GLN A 100 20.46 8.97 9.15
N ALA A 101 19.97 9.68 10.15
CA ALA A 101 20.77 10.63 10.91
C ALA A 101 21.91 9.88 11.66
N ASN A 102 23.02 9.64 10.99
CA ASN A 102 24.25 9.11 11.61
C ASN A 102 25.17 10.24 12.10
N ASP A 103 24.80 11.50 11.83
CA ASP A 103 25.60 12.70 12.09
C ASP A 103 25.07 13.53 13.26
N GLY A 104 24.11 12.99 14.05
CA GLY A 104 23.43 13.74 15.11
C GLY A 104 22.31 14.66 14.61
N SER A 105 22.07 14.71 13.29
CA SER A 105 20.89 15.40 12.75
C SER A 105 19.69 14.44 12.74
N THR A 106 18.53 14.94 13.13
CA THR A 106 17.26 14.18 13.14
C THR A 106 16.53 14.24 11.80
N GLN A 107 17.24 14.59 10.71
CA GLN A 107 16.61 14.75 9.41
C GLN A 107 16.47 13.41 8.69
N HIS A 108 15.24 12.95 8.57
CA HIS A 108 14.88 11.87 7.68
C HIS A 108 14.56 12.45 6.30
N SER A 109 15.03 11.82 5.24
CA SER A 109 14.66 12.16 3.88
C SER A 109 14.26 10.92 3.10
N PHE A 110 13.32 11.11 2.18
CA PHE A 110 12.82 10.07 1.29
C PHE A 110 13.01 10.51 -0.15
N ALA A 111 13.46 9.59 -0.99
CA ALA A 111 13.52 9.79 -2.44
C ALA A 111 12.45 8.93 -3.10
N LEU A 112 11.81 9.48 -4.15
CA LEU A 112 10.96 8.71 -5.04
C LEU A 112 11.83 7.70 -5.80
N ALA A 113 11.60 6.41 -5.53
CA ALA A 113 12.32 5.31 -6.19
C ALA A 113 11.58 4.81 -7.43
N GLN A 114 10.24 4.77 -7.38
CA GLN A 114 9.43 4.21 -8.44
C GLN A 114 8.00 4.77 -8.40
N THR A 115 7.37 4.88 -9.59
CA THR A 115 5.92 5.08 -9.72
C THR A 115 5.32 3.86 -10.40
N LEU A 116 4.32 3.25 -9.76
CA LEU A 116 3.55 2.14 -10.29
C LEU A 116 2.19 2.66 -10.73
N THR A 117 1.73 2.22 -11.89
CA THR A 117 0.43 2.57 -12.47
C THR A 117 -0.35 1.31 -12.81
N GLY A 118 -1.64 1.33 -12.57
CA GLY A 118 -2.53 0.26 -12.97
C GLY A 118 -2.81 0.33 -14.47
N VAL A 119 -2.96 -0.86 -15.06
CA VAL A 119 -3.44 -1.04 -16.42
C VAL A 119 -4.61 -2.00 -16.34
N SER A 120 -5.74 -1.65 -16.93
CA SER A 120 -6.87 -2.57 -17.07
C SER A 120 -6.48 -3.80 -17.89
N LEU A 121 -7.17 -4.92 -17.71
CA LEU A 121 -6.91 -6.17 -18.46
C LEU A 121 -7.17 -6.03 -19.95
N ASP A 122 -7.96 -5.05 -20.35
CA ASP A 122 -8.21 -4.68 -21.75
C ASP A 122 -7.20 -3.67 -22.32
N GLY A 123 -6.21 -3.25 -21.51
CA GLY A 123 -5.19 -2.26 -21.86
C GLY A 123 -5.64 -0.81 -21.67
N SER A 124 -6.87 -0.55 -21.21
CA SER A 124 -7.28 0.80 -20.81
C SER A 124 -6.62 1.17 -19.47
N SER A 125 -6.32 2.43 -19.27
CA SER A 125 -5.75 2.94 -18.01
C SER A 125 -6.72 3.87 -17.26
N LEU A 126 -8.00 3.85 -17.64
CA LEU A 126 -8.99 4.75 -17.05
C LEU A 126 -9.77 4.02 -15.95
N ASN A 127 -9.97 4.71 -14.84
CA ASN A 127 -10.83 4.30 -13.72
C ASN A 127 -10.54 2.94 -13.09
N THR A 128 -9.28 2.49 -13.09
CA THR A 128 -8.92 1.20 -12.46
C THR A 128 -8.92 1.24 -10.94
N ASP A 129 -8.99 2.43 -10.34
CA ASP A 129 -8.85 2.64 -8.88
C ASP A 129 -7.58 1.97 -8.32
N PHE A 130 -6.48 1.93 -9.11
CA PHE A 130 -5.21 1.32 -8.71
C PHE A 130 -4.63 2.03 -7.48
N GLY A 131 -4.38 1.28 -6.42
CA GLY A 131 -3.97 1.83 -5.13
C GLY A 131 -5.13 2.17 -4.19
N GLU A 132 -6.38 1.71 -4.48
CA GLU A 132 -7.52 1.84 -3.55
C GLU A 132 -7.23 1.10 -2.25
N SER A 133 -6.49 0.01 -2.29
CA SER A 133 -6.00 -0.71 -1.13
C SER A 133 -4.53 -1.07 -1.29
N LEU A 134 -3.78 -1.07 -0.19
CA LEU A 134 -2.35 -1.40 -0.13
C LEU A 134 -2.07 -2.30 1.06
N ALA A 135 -1.25 -3.31 0.86
CA ALA A 135 -0.68 -4.13 1.93
C ALA A 135 0.80 -4.43 1.64
N MET A 136 1.65 -4.37 2.66
CA MET A 136 3.08 -4.62 2.55
C MET A 136 3.54 -5.60 3.63
N SER A 137 4.42 -6.54 3.27
CA SER A 137 5.05 -7.43 4.25
C SER A 137 5.98 -6.65 5.19
N LYS A 138 6.22 -7.23 6.35
CA LYS A 138 7.06 -6.63 7.40
C LYS A 138 8.47 -6.25 6.91
N ASP A 139 9.06 -7.09 6.08
CA ASP A 139 10.40 -6.87 5.51
C ASP A 139 10.39 -5.95 4.26
N GLY A 140 9.21 -5.57 3.76
CA GLY A 140 9.05 -4.75 2.56
C GLY A 140 9.29 -5.51 1.25
N THR A 141 9.50 -6.83 1.27
CA THR A 141 9.76 -7.60 0.05
C THR A 141 8.52 -7.83 -0.80
N THR A 142 7.34 -7.86 -0.16
CA THR A 142 6.04 -8.07 -0.82
C THR A 142 5.19 -6.81 -0.70
N LEU A 143 4.67 -6.35 -1.85
CA LEU A 143 3.68 -5.27 -1.93
C LEU A 143 2.48 -5.76 -2.73
N ILE A 144 1.29 -5.61 -2.15
CA ILE A 144 0.02 -5.94 -2.78
C ILE A 144 -0.76 -4.65 -3.00
N ILE A 145 -1.30 -4.50 -4.20
CA ILE A 145 -2.05 -3.31 -4.62
C ILE A 145 -3.41 -3.74 -5.17
N GLY A 146 -4.47 -3.23 -4.59
CA GLY A 146 -5.83 -3.44 -5.09
C GLY A 146 -6.22 -2.37 -6.11
N ALA A 147 -6.98 -2.81 -7.11
CA ALA A 147 -7.52 -2.00 -8.19
C ALA A 147 -8.96 -2.44 -8.50
N PRO A 148 -9.92 -2.07 -7.65
CA PRO A 148 -11.30 -2.57 -7.73
C PRO A 148 -12.09 -2.06 -8.94
N GLY A 149 -11.63 -1.03 -9.64
CA GLY A 149 -12.25 -0.51 -10.85
C GLY A 149 -11.73 -1.15 -12.15
N VAL A 150 -10.94 -2.22 -12.07
CA VAL A 150 -10.47 -2.94 -13.26
C VAL A 150 -11.60 -3.69 -13.92
N ASP A 151 -11.77 -3.49 -15.24
CA ASP A 151 -12.73 -4.22 -16.06
C ASP A 151 -12.18 -5.59 -16.47
N SER A 152 -13.03 -6.61 -16.50
CA SER A 152 -12.73 -7.95 -17.00
C SER A 152 -13.63 -8.29 -18.18
N GLY A 153 -13.19 -8.01 -19.38
CA GLY A 153 -13.98 -8.15 -20.58
C GLY A 153 -15.20 -7.21 -20.58
N ILE A 154 -16.39 -7.77 -20.56
CA ILE A 154 -17.66 -7.00 -20.50
C ILE A 154 -18.12 -6.67 -19.08
N GLN A 155 -17.46 -7.23 -18.06
CA GLN A 155 -17.76 -6.95 -16.66
C GLN A 155 -16.99 -5.69 -16.20
N THR A 156 -17.73 -4.60 -16.04
CA THR A 156 -17.20 -3.36 -15.49
C THR A 156 -16.98 -3.49 -13.99
N ASP A 157 -15.90 -2.88 -13.48
CA ASP A 157 -15.53 -2.88 -12.07
C ASP A 157 -15.51 -4.29 -11.43
N ALA A 158 -15.04 -5.30 -12.17
CA ALA A 158 -14.83 -6.64 -11.63
C ALA A 158 -13.73 -6.64 -10.55
N GLY A 159 -12.70 -5.85 -10.78
CA GLY A 159 -11.57 -5.66 -9.89
C GLY A 159 -10.42 -6.64 -10.12
N ALA A 160 -9.23 -6.20 -9.73
CA ALA A 160 -8.00 -7.00 -9.76
C ALA A 160 -7.07 -6.62 -8.60
N VAL A 161 -6.15 -7.51 -8.31
CA VAL A 161 -5.09 -7.31 -7.31
C VAL A 161 -3.75 -7.60 -7.94
N TYR A 162 -2.77 -6.76 -7.68
CA TYR A 162 -1.43 -6.86 -8.23
C TYR A 162 -0.43 -7.20 -7.12
N TYR A 163 0.33 -8.28 -7.32
CA TYR A 163 1.41 -8.70 -6.45
C TYR A 163 2.74 -8.26 -7.03
N TYR A 164 3.48 -7.50 -6.26
CA TYR A 164 4.83 -7.03 -6.58
C TYR A 164 5.84 -7.57 -5.59
N LYS A 165 7.04 -7.87 -6.10
CA LYS A 165 8.19 -8.26 -5.28
C LYS A 165 9.31 -7.24 -5.39
N TRP A 166 9.92 -6.91 -4.26
CA TRP A 166 11.09 -6.04 -4.20
C TRP A 166 12.33 -6.76 -4.71
N ASN A 167 12.97 -6.21 -5.70
CA ASN A 167 14.22 -6.72 -6.25
C ASN A 167 15.38 -5.81 -5.85
N VAL A 168 16.41 -6.44 -5.28
CA VAL A 168 17.70 -5.81 -4.99
C VAL A 168 18.70 -6.44 -5.95
N ASP A 169 18.88 -5.86 -7.13
CA ASP A 169 19.85 -6.34 -8.13
C ASP A 169 21.15 -5.53 -8.17
N GLY A 170 21.48 -4.87 -7.07
CA GLY A 170 22.73 -4.13 -6.87
C GLY A 170 22.75 -2.71 -7.43
N SER A 171 21.81 -2.31 -8.29
CA SER A 171 21.75 -0.95 -8.83
C SER A 171 20.36 -0.32 -8.85
N THR A 172 19.30 -1.10 -8.83
CA THR A 172 17.92 -0.61 -8.85
C THR A 172 17.06 -1.30 -7.79
N ASN A 173 16.77 -0.57 -6.73
CA ASN A 173 15.82 -0.99 -5.71
C ASN A 173 14.40 -0.70 -6.21
N THR A 174 13.73 -1.67 -6.83
CA THR A 174 12.40 -1.50 -7.42
C THR A 174 11.50 -2.70 -7.17
N TYR A 175 10.19 -2.46 -7.19
CA TYR A 175 9.18 -3.50 -7.20
C TYR A 175 8.95 -3.99 -8.64
N THR A 176 8.92 -5.30 -8.83
CA THR A 176 8.60 -5.95 -10.11
C THR A 176 7.29 -6.71 -9.95
N LEU A 177 6.37 -6.52 -10.90
CA LEU A 177 5.10 -7.25 -10.94
C LEU A 177 5.38 -8.75 -11.13
N GLN A 178 4.84 -9.56 -10.23
CA GLN A 178 4.95 -11.02 -10.26
C GLN A 178 3.66 -11.67 -10.73
N GLN A 179 2.51 -11.12 -10.31
CA GLN A 179 1.22 -11.71 -10.60
C GLN A 179 0.12 -10.64 -10.64
N THR A 180 -0.82 -10.80 -11.55
CA THR A 180 -2.13 -10.17 -11.51
C THR A 180 -3.15 -11.22 -11.08
N ILE A 181 -3.85 -10.96 -9.99
CA ILE A 181 -4.86 -11.83 -9.42
C ILE A 181 -6.22 -11.24 -9.82
N ASN A 182 -6.93 -11.93 -10.67
CA ASN A 182 -8.26 -11.53 -11.12
C ASN A 182 -9.33 -12.05 -10.17
N ALA A 183 -10.48 -11.40 -10.15
CA ALA A 183 -11.64 -11.90 -9.44
C ALA A 183 -11.97 -13.33 -9.92
N PRO A 184 -12.12 -14.30 -8.98
CA PRO A 184 -12.43 -15.70 -9.35
C PRO A 184 -13.83 -15.84 -9.97
N ASP A 185 -14.75 -14.99 -9.55
CA ASP A 185 -16.13 -14.91 -10.04
C ASP A 185 -16.28 -13.54 -10.69
N THR A 186 -16.43 -13.51 -12.01
CA THR A 186 -16.53 -12.24 -12.75
C THR A 186 -17.96 -11.75 -12.79
N GLU A 187 -18.34 -10.93 -11.82
CA GLU A 187 -19.62 -10.21 -11.79
C GLU A 187 -19.39 -8.71 -11.99
N VAL A 188 -20.37 -8.03 -12.54
CA VAL A 188 -20.36 -6.57 -12.72
C VAL A 188 -20.35 -5.89 -11.34
N ASN A 189 -19.50 -4.88 -11.16
CA ASN A 189 -19.35 -4.12 -9.92
C ASN A 189 -18.92 -4.96 -8.71
N MET A 190 -18.25 -6.07 -8.90
CA MET A 190 -17.75 -6.92 -7.81
C MET A 190 -16.70 -6.20 -6.96
N ARG A 191 -15.90 -5.32 -7.59
CA ARG A 191 -14.88 -4.49 -6.95
C ARG A 191 -13.89 -5.31 -6.10
N PHE A 192 -13.42 -6.45 -6.66
CA PHE A 192 -12.42 -7.30 -6.05
C PHE A 192 -11.12 -6.52 -5.80
N GLY A 193 -10.56 -6.62 -4.60
CA GLY A 193 -9.39 -5.83 -4.18
C GLY A 193 -9.72 -4.50 -3.49
N SER A 194 -10.99 -4.27 -3.10
CA SER A 194 -11.39 -3.07 -2.36
C SER A 194 -10.69 -2.95 -1.01
N GLN A 195 -10.46 -4.08 -0.32
CA GLN A 195 -9.65 -4.14 0.89
C GLN A 195 -8.70 -5.32 0.81
N LEU A 196 -7.53 -5.16 1.41
CA LEU A 196 -6.46 -6.14 1.47
C LEU A 196 -5.93 -6.25 2.89
N ASP A 197 -5.59 -7.46 3.30
CA ASP A 197 -4.79 -7.70 4.49
C ASP A 197 -3.74 -8.77 4.19
N LEU A 198 -2.50 -8.49 4.56
CA LEU A 198 -1.34 -9.34 4.32
C LEU A 198 -0.68 -9.66 5.67
N ASN A 199 -0.41 -10.93 5.94
CA ASN A 199 0.34 -11.28 7.13
C ASN A 199 1.79 -10.76 7.06
N GLN A 200 2.44 -10.70 8.21
CA GLN A 200 3.75 -10.06 8.36
C GLN A 200 4.85 -10.66 7.48
N ASP A 201 4.81 -11.97 7.23
CA ASP A 201 5.79 -12.68 6.40
C ASP A 201 5.47 -12.66 4.90
N GLY A 202 4.35 -12.04 4.51
CA GLY A 202 3.94 -11.89 3.11
C GLY A 202 3.42 -13.16 2.45
N THR A 203 3.05 -14.21 3.24
CA THR A 203 2.65 -15.53 2.71
C THR A 203 1.15 -15.77 2.68
N ARG A 204 0.35 -14.94 3.38
CA ARG A 204 -1.11 -15.04 3.41
C ARG A 204 -1.74 -13.71 3.11
N LEU A 205 -2.60 -13.71 2.13
CA LEU A 205 -3.31 -12.53 1.64
C LEU A 205 -4.82 -12.76 1.73
N ILE A 206 -5.52 -11.81 2.36
CA ILE A 206 -6.98 -11.75 2.34
C ILE A 206 -7.40 -10.64 1.41
N ILE A 207 -8.31 -10.95 0.50
CA ILE A 207 -8.85 -9.99 -0.48
C ILE A 207 -10.35 -9.92 -0.29
N SER A 208 -10.89 -8.72 -0.16
CA SER A 208 -12.33 -8.50 -0.13
C SER A 208 -12.84 -7.93 -1.44
N SER A 209 -14.12 -8.17 -1.70
CA SER A 209 -14.93 -7.53 -2.73
C SER A 209 -16.02 -6.71 -2.07
N GLU A 210 -16.23 -5.47 -2.52
CA GLU A 210 -17.18 -4.55 -1.88
C GLU A 210 -18.64 -5.04 -2.00
N ASN A 211 -19.00 -5.58 -3.14
CA ASN A 211 -20.37 -6.01 -3.46
C ASN A 211 -20.55 -7.54 -3.46
N ALA A 212 -19.51 -8.30 -3.13
CA ALA A 212 -19.61 -9.74 -2.96
C ALA A 212 -19.88 -10.11 -1.51
N SER A 213 -20.70 -11.12 -1.30
CA SER A 213 -21.00 -11.64 0.04
C SER A 213 -19.78 -12.33 0.71
N ASN A 214 -18.69 -12.47 0.00
CA ASN A 214 -17.58 -13.35 0.38
C ASN A 214 -16.22 -12.70 0.18
N SER A 215 -15.37 -12.74 1.22
CA SER A 215 -13.95 -12.47 1.12
C SER A 215 -13.17 -13.74 0.72
N ARG A 216 -12.04 -13.58 0.02
CA ARG A 216 -11.20 -14.69 -0.40
C ARG A 216 -9.86 -14.67 0.35
N GLU A 217 -9.46 -15.79 0.87
CA GLU A 217 -8.12 -15.99 1.39
C GLU A 217 -7.25 -16.66 0.31
N MET A 218 -6.06 -16.12 0.12
CA MET A 218 -5.04 -16.69 -0.76
C MET A 218 -3.77 -16.96 0.02
N LYS A 219 -3.12 -18.07 -0.29
CA LYS A 219 -1.90 -18.49 0.38
C LYS A 219 -0.77 -18.62 -0.63
N PHE A 220 0.39 -18.19 -0.21
CA PHE A 220 1.64 -18.38 -0.92
C PHE A 220 2.38 -19.56 -0.29
N ASP A 221 2.57 -20.65 -1.02
CA ASP A 221 3.35 -21.78 -0.53
C ASP A 221 4.85 -21.53 -0.66
N ALA A 222 5.60 -21.90 0.37
CA ALA A 222 7.04 -21.68 0.44
C ALA A 222 7.74 -22.37 -0.76
N GLY A 223 8.37 -21.56 -1.62
CA GLY A 223 9.03 -22.01 -2.85
C GLY A 223 8.29 -21.66 -4.12
N GLU A 224 7.08 -21.13 -4.05
CA GLU A 224 6.33 -20.66 -5.22
C GLU A 224 6.52 -19.16 -5.45
N THR A 225 6.29 -18.72 -6.68
CA THR A 225 6.41 -17.32 -7.09
C THR A 225 5.06 -16.62 -7.23
N THR A 226 3.96 -17.32 -6.93
CA THR A 226 2.58 -16.87 -7.12
C THR A 226 1.73 -17.17 -5.89
N PHE A 227 0.69 -16.36 -5.69
CA PHE A 227 -0.36 -16.65 -4.72
C PHE A 227 -1.40 -17.57 -5.36
N ASP A 228 -1.68 -18.70 -4.73
CA ASP A 228 -2.71 -19.62 -5.15
C ASP A 228 -3.94 -19.55 -4.23
N LEU A 229 -5.13 -19.69 -4.81
CA LEU A 229 -6.35 -19.91 -4.07
C LEU A 229 -6.27 -21.29 -3.38
N GLN A 230 -5.93 -21.28 -2.11
CA GLN A 230 -6.03 -22.46 -1.26
C GLN A 230 -7.45 -22.53 -0.73
N ASP A 231 -8.16 -23.55 -1.16
CA ASP A 231 -9.48 -23.99 -0.72
C ASP A 231 -10.41 -22.88 -0.16
N THR A 232 -11.56 -22.75 -0.80
CA THR A 232 -12.56 -21.71 -0.61
C THR A 232 -13.14 -21.68 0.80
N THR A 233 -12.36 -21.26 1.79
CA THR A 233 -12.94 -20.81 3.06
C THR A 233 -13.55 -19.45 2.83
N VAL A 234 -14.78 -19.46 2.34
CA VAL A 234 -15.61 -18.28 2.23
C VAL A 234 -15.88 -17.77 3.64
N ILE A 235 -15.27 -16.67 4.03
CA ILE A 235 -15.65 -15.98 5.26
C ILE A 235 -16.92 -15.18 4.92
N ASP A 236 -18.08 -15.78 5.17
CA ASP A 236 -19.37 -15.11 5.03
C ASP A 236 -19.56 -14.12 6.18
N VAL A 237 -19.24 -12.85 5.93
CA VAL A 237 -19.43 -11.76 6.90
C VAL A 237 -20.89 -11.38 7.15
N ASN A 238 -21.83 -11.93 6.40
CA ASN A 238 -23.26 -11.63 6.52
C ASN A 238 -24.07 -12.61 7.39
N LYS A 239 -23.44 -13.61 8.01
CA LYS A 239 -24.13 -14.58 8.88
C LYS A 239 -24.44 -14.08 10.30
N ASN A 240 -24.63 -12.80 10.51
CA ASN A 240 -25.15 -12.27 11.77
C ASN A 240 -26.45 -11.48 11.62
N SER A 241 -27.33 -11.86 10.72
CA SER A 241 -28.75 -11.46 10.82
C SER A 241 -29.49 -12.56 11.59
N GLY A 242 -29.62 -12.32 12.91
CA GLY A 242 -30.20 -13.22 13.87
C GLY A 242 -31.58 -13.76 13.52
N SER A 243 -31.81 -14.94 13.94
CA SER A 243 -33.08 -15.45 14.36
C SER A 243 -33.32 -15.12 15.84
#